data_2de9b62c8d875307d641639747933e64
#
_entry.id   2de9b62c8d875307d641639747933e64
#
_cell.length_a   1.000
_cell.length_b   1.000
_cell.length_c   1.000
_cell.angle_alpha   90.00
_cell.angle_beta   90.00
_cell.angle_gamma   90.00
#
_symmetry.space_group_name_H-M   'P 1'
#
loop_
_entity.id
_entity.type
_entity.pdbx_description
1 polymer ?
#
loop_
_entity_poly.entity_id
_entity_poly.type
_entity_poly.pdbx_seq_one_letter_code
_entity_poly.pdbx_strand_id
1 'polypeptide(L)'
;MKFSVRQAVPATASLLLVAAAIYAAGPNASEWHTLQQDGLHDPENPSLQWLQSPGDALRRLPSDGAGNKVDWVRAFQDGYIQPRSSIKGEAEVRMLDTEIIMNDTGSLPRVLFPHRPHTMWLDCENCHEKIFKSKAGATPVTMSKILDGEYCGVCHGAVSFPLTECNRCHSVPLNEATAQE
;
A
#
# COMPACT_ATOMS: atom_id res chain seq x y z
N MET A 1 -44.67 21.11 -65.48
CA MET A 1 -43.81 21.63 -64.37
C MET A 1 -43.62 20.53 -63.37
N LYS A 2 -42.43 19.94 -63.29
CA LYS A 2 -42.06 18.89 -62.31
C LYS A 2 -41.11 19.52 -61.29
N PHE A 3 -41.57 19.68 -60.04
CA PHE A 3 -40.76 20.11 -58.92
C PHE A 3 -40.07 18.88 -58.31
N SER A 4 -38.75 18.87 -58.37
CA SER A 4 -37.90 17.86 -57.69
C SER A 4 -37.58 18.38 -56.29
N VAL A 5 -38.03 17.70 -55.26
CA VAL A 5 -37.68 17.95 -53.85
C VAL A 5 -36.42 17.17 -53.56
N ARG A 6 -35.31 17.87 -53.33
CA ARG A 6 -34.08 17.28 -52.81
C ARG A 6 -34.20 17.13 -51.29
N GLN A 7 -34.20 15.90 -50.84
CA GLN A 7 -34.09 15.58 -49.41
C GLN A 7 -32.63 15.78 -48.95
N ALA A 8 -32.46 16.66 -47.94
CA ALA A 8 -31.20 16.83 -47.26
C ALA A 8 -31.06 15.72 -46.17
N VAL A 9 -29.99 14.94 -46.25
CA VAL A 9 -29.64 13.95 -45.24
C VAL A 9 -28.88 14.67 -44.12
N PRO A 10 -29.32 14.59 -42.85
CA PRO A 10 -28.55 15.16 -41.75
C PRO A 10 -27.28 14.30 -41.47
N ALA A 11 -26.16 14.94 -41.51
CA ALA A 11 -24.90 14.36 -41.07
C ALA A 11 -24.89 14.20 -39.53
N THR A 12 -25.08 12.98 -39.05
CA THR A 12 -24.91 12.65 -37.65
C THR A 12 -23.40 12.61 -37.34
N ALA A 13 -22.91 13.65 -36.68
CA ALA A 13 -21.57 13.68 -36.13
C ALA A 13 -21.49 12.68 -34.96
N SER A 14 -20.86 11.52 -35.17
CA SER A 14 -20.54 10.58 -34.12
C SER A 14 -19.42 11.16 -33.27
N LEU A 15 -19.77 11.62 -32.07
CA LEU A 15 -18.82 12.05 -31.03
C LEU A 15 -18.20 10.79 -30.44
N LEU A 16 -17.01 10.41 -30.89
CA LEU A 16 -16.17 9.40 -30.25
C LEU A 16 -15.63 9.96 -28.94
N LEU A 17 -16.27 9.60 -27.83
CA LEU A 17 -15.74 9.79 -26.49
C LEU A 17 -14.55 8.86 -26.31
N VAL A 18 -13.34 9.40 -26.51
CA VAL A 18 -12.08 8.75 -26.08
C VAL A 18 -12.02 8.91 -24.57
N ALA A 19 -12.42 7.86 -23.84
CA ALA A 19 -12.13 7.75 -22.43
C ALA A 19 -10.62 7.60 -22.26
N ALA A 20 -9.92 8.69 -22.00
CA ALA A 20 -8.54 8.65 -21.55
C ALA A 20 -8.53 8.02 -20.17
N ALA A 21 -8.11 6.75 -20.08
CA ALA A 21 -7.77 6.12 -18.82
C ALA A 21 -6.60 6.91 -18.22
N ILE A 22 -6.89 7.69 -17.18
CA ILE A 22 -5.87 8.34 -16.38
C ILE A 22 -5.24 7.22 -15.54
N TYR A 23 -4.22 6.58 -16.09
CA TYR A 23 -3.34 5.76 -15.28
C TYR A 23 -2.67 6.71 -14.29
N ALA A 24 -2.94 6.53 -13.00
CA ALA A 24 -2.15 7.17 -11.97
C ALA A 24 -0.70 6.79 -12.22
N ALA A 25 0.13 7.75 -12.54
CA ALA A 25 1.55 7.50 -12.76
C ALA A 25 2.13 6.98 -11.43
N GLY A 26 2.77 5.81 -11.47
CA GLY A 26 3.54 5.31 -10.35
C GLY A 26 4.68 6.26 -9.97
N PRO A 27 5.44 5.95 -8.92
CA PRO A 27 6.55 6.80 -8.47
C PRO A 27 7.45 7.14 -9.65
N ASN A 28 7.77 8.43 -9.77
CA ASN A 28 8.53 8.91 -10.90
C ASN A 28 9.95 8.32 -10.84
N ALA A 29 10.41 7.68 -11.90
CA ALA A 29 11.76 7.09 -11.94
C ALA A 29 12.87 8.10 -11.61
N SER A 30 12.61 9.41 -11.81
CA SER A 30 13.52 10.49 -11.45
C SER A 30 13.65 10.74 -9.93
N GLU A 31 12.75 10.19 -9.11
CA GLU A 31 12.84 10.28 -7.64
C GLU A 31 13.81 9.24 -7.04
N TRP A 32 14.27 8.30 -7.84
CA TRP A 32 15.17 7.24 -7.41
C TRP A 32 16.58 7.50 -7.95
N HIS A 33 17.55 7.40 -7.08
CA HIS A 33 18.94 7.35 -7.51
C HIS A 33 19.21 6.06 -8.30
N THR A 34 20.11 6.13 -9.25
CA THR A 34 20.61 4.91 -9.92
C THR A 34 21.40 4.08 -8.93
N LEU A 35 21.54 2.77 -9.17
CA LEU A 35 22.30 1.88 -8.31
C LEU A 35 23.78 2.32 -8.16
N GLN A 36 24.31 3.04 -9.15
CA GLN A 36 25.65 3.62 -9.11
C GLN A 36 25.74 4.88 -8.25
N GLN A 37 24.60 5.51 -7.92
CA GLN A 37 24.54 6.82 -7.25
C GLN A 37 23.76 6.79 -5.92
N ASP A 38 23.29 5.63 -5.50
CA ASP A 38 22.45 5.49 -4.30
C ASP A 38 23.26 5.52 -2.99
N GLY A 39 24.58 5.48 -3.07
CA GLY A 39 25.48 5.46 -1.90
C GLY A 39 25.50 4.13 -1.13
N LEU A 40 24.81 3.10 -1.64
CA LEU A 40 24.72 1.77 -1.04
C LEU A 40 25.53 0.73 -1.82
N HIS A 41 25.52 0.84 -3.14
CA HIS A 41 26.23 -0.09 -4.02
C HIS A 41 27.61 0.45 -4.41
N ASP A 42 28.55 -0.45 -4.61
CA ASP A 42 29.85 -0.12 -5.22
C ASP A 42 29.63 0.20 -6.71
N PRO A 43 29.82 1.46 -7.15
CA PRO A 43 29.54 1.88 -8.52
C PRO A 43 30.38 1.14 -9.57
N GLU A 44 31.54 0.62 -9.19
CA GLU A 44 32.44 -0.10 -10.09
C GLU A 44 32.16 -1.61 -10.15
N ASN A 45 31.19 -2.11 -9.35
CA ASN A 45 30.88 -3.53 -9.35
C ASN A 45 30.16 -3.96 -10.63
N PRO A 46 30.74 -4.88 -11.43
CA PRO A 46 30.16 -5.31 -12.69
C PRO A 46 28.80 -6.04 -12.53
N SER A 47 28.48 -6.50 -11.33
CA SER A 47 27.23 -7.17 -11.05
C SER A 47 26.02 -6.21 -11.05
N LEU A 48 26.25 -4.87 -10.98
CA LEU A 48 25.16 -3.89 -11.03
C LEU A 48 24.32 -4.01 -12.32
N GLN A 49 24.94 -4.43 -13.42
CA GLN A 49 24.21 -4.64 -14.69
C GLN A 49 23.14 -5.73 -14.62
N TRP A 50 23.20 -6.60 -13.63
CA TRP A 50 22.23 -7.69 -13.43
C TRP A 50 21.14 -7.33 -12.44
N LEU A 51 21.27 -6.20 -11.75
CA LEU A 51 20.29 -5.73 -10.80
C LEU A 51 19.24 -4.86 -11.52
N GLN A 52 18.00 -4.97 -11.04
CA GLN A 52 16.91 -4.14 -11.52
C GLN A 52 16.93 -2.79 -10.79
N SER A 53 16.89 -1.70 -11.56
CA SER A 53 16.74 -0.37 -10.98
C SER A 53 15.39 -0.25 -10.24
N PRO A 54 15.37 0.18 -8.97
CA PRO A 54 14.12 0.35 -8.22
C PRO A 54 13.11 1.25 -8.92
N GLY A 55 13.55 2.37 -9.49
CA GLY A 55 12.71 3.31 -10.22
C GLY A 55 12.01 2.67 -11.42
N ASP A 56 12.69 1.79 -12.15
CA ASP A 56 12.10 1.06 -13.28
C ASP A 56 11.17 -0.06 -12.83
N ALA A 57 11.54 -0.77 -11.77
CA ALA A 57 10.77 -1.87 -11.21
C ALA A 57 9.42 -1.38 -10.65
N LEU A 58 9.43 -0.25 -9.94
CA LEU A 58 8.29 0.22 -9.16
C LEU A 58 7.37 1.19 -9.91
N ARG A 59 7.82 1.79 -11.02
CA ARG A 59 7.09 2.85 -11.74
C ARG A 59 5.69 2.48 -12.24
N ARG A 60 5.41 1.19 -12.37
CA ARG A 60 4.10 0.69 -12.83
C ARG A 60 3.13 0.42 -11.70
N LEU A 61 3.59 0.47 -10.47
CA LEU A 61 2.77 0.21 -9.29
C LEU A 61 2.00 1.48 -8.89
N PRO A 62 0.86 1.35 -8.22
CA PRO A 62 0.13 2.50 -7.69
C PRO A 62 1.01 3.35 -6.78
N SER A 63 0.94 4.66 -6.92
CA SER A 63 1.77 5.58 -6.13
C SER A 63 1.18 5.84 -4.74
N ASP A 64 2.07 5.99 -3.76
CA ASP A 64 1.78 6.51 -2.41
C ASP A 64 2.64 7.75 -2.15
N GLY A 65 2.21 8.59 -1.21
CA GLY A 65 2.97 9.74 -0.71
C GLY A 65 4.07 9.37 0.28
N ALA A 66 4.10 8.15 0.82
CA ALA A 66 4.97 7.72 1.91
C ALA A 66 5.89 6.53 1.53
N GLY A 67 6.87 6.28 2.37
CA GLY A 67 7.79 5.15 2.24
C GLY A 67 8.52 5.13 0.89
N ASN A 68 8.48 4.00 0.23
CA ASN A 68 9.07 3.82 -1.11
C ASN A 68 8.16 4.30 -2.25
N LYS A 69 7.20 5.16 -1.95
CA LYS A 69 6.26 5.76 -2.92
C LYS A 69 5.32 4.77 -3.62
N VAL A 70 5.13 3.59 -3.07
CA VAL A 70 4.22 2.56 -3.60
C VAL A 70 3.09 2.28 -2.61
N ASP A 71 1.86 2.34 -3.09
CA ASP A 71 0.68 1.82 -2.38
C ASP A 71 0.62 0.30 -2.58
N TRP A 72 1.25 -0.43 -1.69
CA TRP A 72 1.35 -1.89 -1.75
C TRP A 72 0.01 -2.59 -1.57
N VAL A 73 -0.89 -2.03 -0.77
CA VAL A 73 -2.24 -2.59 -0.57
C VAL A 73 -3.04 -2.51 -1.86
N ARG A 74 -3.01 -1.35 -2.50
CA ARG A 74 -3.65 -1.16 -3.80
C ARG A 74 -3.00 -1.98 -4.90
N ALA A 75 -1.67 -2.08 -4.91
CA ALA A 75 -0.95 -2.92 -5.88
C ALA A 75 -1.40 -4.39 -5.82
N PHE A 76 -1.68 -4.89 -4.62
CA PHE A 76 -2.26 -6.22 -4.43
C PHE A 76 -3.73 -6.27 -4.89
N GLN A 77 -4.56 -5.33 -4.45
CA GLN A 77 -5.99 -5.29 -4.77
C GLN A 77 -6.26 -5.18 -6.28
N ASP A 78 -5.46 -4.38 -6.96
CA ASP A 78 -5.56 -4.17 -8.41
C ASP A 78 -4.87 -5.28 -9.23
N GLY A 79 -4.27 -6.29 -8.57
CA GLY A 79 -3.67 -7.46 -9.21
C GLY A 79 -2.31 -7.22 -9.86
N TYR A 80 -1.62 -6.12 -9.57
CA TYR A 80 -0.25 -5.88 -10.07
C TYR A 80 0.76 -6.88 -9.51
N ILE A 81 0.52 -7.35 -8.30
CA ILE A 81 1.36 -8.30 -7.58
C ILE A 81 0.50 -9.38 -6.93
N GLN A 82 1.08 -10.57 -6.79
CA GLN A 82 0.46 -11.70 -6.13
C GLN A 82 1.46 -12.29 -5.13
N PRO A 83 1.37 -11.89 -3.84
CA PRO A 83 2.23 -12.44 -2.80
C PRO A 83 2.08 -13.95 -2.69
N ARG A 84 3.18 -14.63 -2.44
CA ARG A 84 3.18 -16.07 -2.22
C ARG A 84 3.38 -16.38 -0.75
N SER A 85 2.51 -17.23 -0.19
CA SER A 85 2.64 -17.72 1.19
C SER A 85 3.75 -18.76 1.36
N SER A 86 4.23 -19.37 0.25
CA SER A 86 5.35 -20.31 0.28
C SER A 86 6.17 -20.26 -1.01
N ILE A 87 7.41 -20.74 -0.94
CA ILE A 87 8.31 -20.87 -2.11
C ILE A 87 7.71 -21.82 -3.15
N LYS A 88 6.93 -22.80 -2.73
CA LYS A 88 6.30 -23.81 -3.62
C LYS A 88 4.94 -23.37 -4.19
N GLY A 89 4.42 -22.23 -3.78
CA GLY A 89 3.36 -21.54 -4.51
C GLY A 89 1.91 -21.95 -4.26
N GLU A 90 1.59 -22.92 -3.40
CA GLU A 90 0.23 -23.47 -3.29
C GLU A 90 -0.42 -23.33 -1.91
N ALA A 91 0.12 -22.51 -1.01
CA ALA A 91 -0.53 -22.32 0.29
C ALA A 91 -1.63 -21.27 0.17
N GLU A 92 -2.81 -21.58 0.71
CA GLU A 92 -3.94 -20.67 0.78
C GLU A 92 -3.61 -19.47 1.67
N VAL A 93 -3.84 -18.26 1.17
CA VAL A 93 -3.68 -17.03 1.95
C VAL A 93 -4.88 -16.88 2.88
N ARG A 94 -4.64 -16.93 4.18
CA ARG A 94 -5.68 -16.75 5.21
C ARG A 94 -5.83 -15.28 5.54
N MET A 95 -6.80 -14.62 4.92
CA MET A 95 -7.11 -13.22 5.23
C MET A 95 -8.09 -13.13 6.40
N LEU A 96 -7.77 -12.30 7.38
CA LEU A 96 -8.64 -11.97 8.51
C LEU A 96 -9.16 -10.53 8.36
N ASP A 97 -10.48 -10.36 8.38
CA ASP A 97 -11.13 -9.07 8.19
C ASP A 97 -11.71 -8.55 9.53
N THR A 98 -10.84 -8.39 10.52
CA THR A 98 -11.19 -7.82 11.82
C THR A 98 -10.30 -6.62 12.12
N GLU A 99 -10.83 -5.70 12.93
CA GLU A 99 -10.16 -4.48 13.33
C GLU A 99 -9.98 -4.48 14.86
N ILE A 100 -8.82 -4.01 15.30
CA ILE A 100 -8.54 -3.79 16.72
C ILE A 100 -8.40 -2.31 16.96
N ILE A 101 -9.19 -1.77 17.89
CA ILE A 101 -9.08 -0.38 18.33
C ILE A 101 -8.31 -0.33 19.65
N MET A 102 -7.19 0.36 19.64
CA MET A 102 -6.37 0.60 20.82
C MET A 102 -6.74 1.97 21.41
N ASN A 103 -7.28 1.95 22.63
CA ASN A 103 -7.84 3.13 23.29
C ASN A 103 -6.83 3.93 24.13
N ASP A 104 -5.72 3.30 24.53
CA ASP A 104 -4.71 3.96 25.40
C ASP A 104 -3.73 4.78 24.55
N THR A 105 -4.21 5.92 24.07
CA THR A 105 -3.47 6.86 23.20
C THR A 105 -3.35 8.26 23.79
N GLY A 106 -3.75 8.45 25.05
CA GLY A 106 -3.76 9.76 25.70
C GLY A 106 -4.73 10.73 25.01
N SER A 107 -4.21 11.87 24.56
CA SER A 107 -5.00 12.91 23.86
C SER A 107 -5.04 12.74 22.33
N LEU A 108 -4.35 11.74 21.80
CA LEU A 108 -4.35 11.48 20.36
C LEU A 108 -5.56 10.62 19.96
N PRO A 109 -5.97 10.68 18.69
CA PRO A 109 -6.95 9.74 18.16
C PRO A 109 -6.54 8.30 18.47
N ARG A 110 -7.54 7.41 18.65
CA ARG A 110 -7.29 6.00 18.91
C ARG A 110 -6.67 5.33 17.70
N VAL A 111 -5.86 4.31 17.97
CA VAL A 111 -5.22 3.55 16.88
C VAL A 111 -6.18 2.50 16.37
N LEU A 112 -6.38 2.49 15.06
CA LEU A 112 -7.03 1.40 14.33
C LEU A 112 -5.96 0.47 13.76
N PHE A 113 -6.02 -0.81 14.13
CA PHE A 113 -5.22 -1.86 13.51
C PHE A 113 -6.13 -2.78 12.68
N PRO A 114 -6.10 -2.67 11.36
CA PRO A 114 -6.85 -3.55 10.47
C PRO A 114 -6.02 -4.82 10.17
N HIS A 115 -6.56 -5.99 10.46
CA HIS A 115 -5.90 -7.26 10.10
C HIS A 115 -5.81 -7.46 8.59
N ARG A 116 -6.85 -7.06 7.85
CA ARG A 116 -6.94 -7.34 6.41
C ARG A 116 -5.70 -6.91 5.60
N PRO A 117 -5.24 -5.64 5.62
CA PRO A 117 -4.07 -5.22 4.85
C PRO A 117 -2.77 -5.89 5.29
N HIS A 118 -2.70 -6.43 6.52
CA HIS A 118 -1.54 -7.18 7.01
C HIS A 118 -1.60 -8.65 6.57
N THR A 119 -2.75 -9.29 6.70
CA THR A 119 -2.91 -10.72 6.36
C THR A 119 -2.99 -11.00 4.85
N MET A 120 -3.09 -9.96 4.02
CA MET A 120 -2.84 -10.06 2.58
C MET A 120 -1.39 -10.45 2.27
N TRP A 121 -0.45 -10.11 3.16
CA TRP A 121 0.99 -10.27 2.95
C TRP A 121 1.64 -11.29 3.87
N LEU A 122 1.10 -11.42 5.10
CA LEU A 122 1.72 -12.10 6.22
C LEU A 122 0.78 -13.18 6.76
N ASP A 123 1.34 -14.31 7.17
CA ASP A 123 0.58 -15.31 7.91
C ASP A 123 0.48 -14.93 9.39
N CYS A 124 -0.47 -15.53 10.10
CA CYS A 124 -0.74 -15.30 11.53
C CYS A 124 0.53 -15.42 12.39
N GLU A 125 1.36 -16.42 12.11
CA GLU A 125 2.60 -16.71 12.84
C GLU A 125 3.71 -15.67 12.66
N ASN A 126 3.61 -14.80 11.66
CA ASN A 126 4.56 -13.70 11.51
C ASN A 126 4.44 -12.69 12.65
N CYS A 127 3.22 -12.52 13.18
CA CYS A 127 2.92 -11.57 14.25
C CYS A 127 2.65 -12.28 15.60
N HIS A 128 1.83 -13.32 15.63
CA HIS A 128 1.47 -14.08 16.83
C HIS A 128 2.40 -15.28 17.02
N GLU A 129 2.86 -15.61 18.14
CA GLU A 129 2.95 -15.01 19.47
C GLU A 129 4.28 -14.27 19.70
N LYS A 130 5.00 -13.99 18.61
CA LYS A 130 6.35 -13.40 18.63
C LYS A 130 6.30 -11.90 18.95
N ILE A 131 5.45 -11.16 18.25
CA ILE A 131 5.32 -9.69 18.35
C ILE A 131 4.10 -9.34 19.20
N PHE A 132 2.95 -9.97 18.90
CA PHE A 132 1.68 -9.72 19.56
C PHE A 132 1.08 -10.99 20.14
N LYS A 133 0.42 -10.88 21.29
CA LYS A 133 -0.43 -11.93 21.82
C LYS A 133 -1.72 -12.04 21.02
N SER A 134 -2.25 -13.26 20.86
CA SER A 134 -3.52 -13.51 20.16
C SER A 134 -4.75 -13.07 20.97
N LYS A 135 -4.64 -12.00 21.71
CA LYS A 135 -5.71 -11.42 22.54
C LYS A 135 -5.57 -9.91 22.57
N ALA A 136 -6.61 -9.20 22.17
CA ALA A 136 -6.66 -7.74 22.24
C ALA A 136 -6.34 -7.23 23.66
N GLY A 137 -5.52 -6.19 23.76
CA GLY A 137 -5.07 -5.61 25.02
C GLY A 137 -4.02 -6.41 25.80
N ALA A 138 -3.65 -7.62 25.38
CA ALA A 138 -2.70 -8.45 26.12
C ALA A 138 -1.22 -8.10 25.85
N THR A 139 -0.95 -7.34 24.81
CA THR A 139 0.41 -6.88 24.49
C THR A 139 0.60 -5.45 24.95
N PRO A 140 1.60 -5.14 25.79
CA PRO A 140 1.81 -3.79 26.35
C PRO A 140 2.49 -2.89 25.31
N VAL A 141 1.76 -2.54 24.26
CA VAL A 141 2.22 -1.66 23.18
C VAL A 141 2.29 -0.23 23.69
N THR A 142 3.42 0.42 23.46
CA THR A 142 3.60 1.86 23.75
C THR A 142 4.30 2.54 22.57
N MET A 143 4.05 3.85 22.42
CA MET A 143 4.65 4.61 21.32
C MET A 143 6.18 4.63 21.39
N SER A 144 6.78 4.72 22.58
CA SER A 144 8.25 4.67 22.73
C SER A 144 8.82 3.36 22.21
N LYS A 145 8.21 2.23 22.56
CA LYS A 145 8.66 0.91 22.08
C LYS A 145 8.51 0.76 20.57
N ILE A 146 7.45 1.33 19.99
CA ILE A 146 7.28 1.35 18.53
C ILE A 146 8.42 2.14 17.87
N LEU A 147 8.78 3.30 18.43
CA LEU A 147 9.90 4.11 17.94
C LEU A 147 11.25 3.42 18.12
N ASP A 148 11.38 2.57 19.13
CA ASP A 148 12.57 1.73 19.37
C ASP A 148 12.61 0.48 18.43
N GLY A 149 11.66 0.34 17.52
CA GLY A 149 11.59 -0.78 16.56
C GLY A 149 10.92 -2.03 17.11
N GLU A 150 10.16 -1.93 18.22
CA GLU A 150 9.32 -3.02 18.72
C GLU A 150 7.90 -2.95 18.15
N TYR A 151 7.13 -4.03 18.24
CA TYR A 151 5.73 -4.14 17.83
C TYR A 151 5.49 -3.67 16.40
N CYS A 152 4.67 -2.64 16.19
CA CYS A 152 4.44 -2.06 14.87
C CYS A 152 5.73 -1.55 14.22
N GLY A 153 6.70 -1.07 15.03
CA GLY A 153 8.00 -0.57 14.59
C GLY A 153 8.92 -1.63 13.98
N VAL A 154 8.63 -2.93 14.15
CA VAL A 154 9.38 -4.02 13.48
C VAL A 154 9.30 -3.87 11.96
N CYS A 155 8.18 -3.40 11.44
CA CYS A 155 7.93 -3.28 10.00
C CYS A 155 7.74 -1.83 9.56
N HIS A 156 7.00 -1.02 10.34
CA HIS A 156 6.75 0.37 10.01
C HIS A 156 8.00 1.23 10.29
N GLY A 157 8.43 1.92 9.25
CA GLY A 157 9.69 2.65 9.25
C GLY A 157 10.86 1.87 8.64
N ALA A 158 10.73 0.55 8.49
CA ALA A 158 11.74 -0.30 7.84
C ALA A 158 11.30 -0.76 6.44
N VAL A 159 10.15 -1.47 6.36
CA VAL A 159 9.65 -2.06 5.11
C VAL A 159 8.27 -1.57 4.71
N SER A 160 7.59 -0.86 5.58
CA SER A 160 6.28 -0.26 5.36
C SER A 160 6.36 1.26 5.57
N PHE A 161 5.21 1.98 5.51
CA PHE A 161 5.18 3.43 5.66
C PHE A 161 5.83 3.88 6.98
N PRO A 162 6.50 5.06 6.98
CA PRO A 162 7.27 5.51 8.12
C PRO A 162 6.40 5.90 9.32
N LEU A 163 6.98 5.82 10.53
CA LEU A 163 6.31 6.16 11.78
C LEU A 163 5.94 7.65 11.91
N THR A 164 6.41 8.49 10.99
CA THR A 164 6.01 9.90 10.88
C THR A 164 4.62 10.12 10.31
N GLU A 165 4.03 9.09 9.71
CA GLU A 165 2.67 9.10 9.16
C GLU A 165 1.62 8.81 10.26
N CYS A 166 1.60 9.64 11.29
CA CYS A 166 0.84 9.44 12.54
C CYS A 166 -0.64 9.08 12.29
N ASN A 167 -1.29 9.76 11.34
CA ASN A 167 -2.72 9.61 11.06
C ASN A 167 -3.07 8.28 10.37
N ARG A 168 -2.09 7.54 9.86
CA ARG A 168 -2.35 6.21 9.31
C ARG A 168 -2.68 5.18 10.40
N CYS A 169 -2.15 5.39 11.60
CA CYS A 169 -2.45 4.59 12.77
C CYS A 169 -3.49 5.27 13.67
N HIS A 170 -3.24 6.53 14.06
CA HIS A 170 -4.12 7.34 14.91
C HIS A 170 -5.28 7.93 14.08
N SER A 171 -6.25 7.09 13.73
CA SER A 171 -7.30 7.41 12.73
C SER A 171 -8.73 7.45 13.30
N VAL A 172 -8.95 6.94 14.52
CA VAL A 172 -10.29 6.91 15.13
C VAL A 172 -10.44 8.04 16.13
N PRO A 173 -11.35 9.00 15.92
CA PRO A 173 -11.57 10.12 16.82
C PRO A 173 -11.95 9.67 18.24
N LEU A 174 -11.52 10.41 19.28
CA LEU A 174 -11.80 10.08 20.69
C LEU A 174 -13.30 10.12 21.03
N ASN A 175 -14.06 10.96 20.32
CA ASN A 175 -15.51 11.16 20.54
C ASN A 175 -16.39 10.20 19.74
N GLU A 176 -15.81 9.32 18.95
CA GLU A 176 -16.54 8.30 18.19
C GLU A 176 -16.86 7.11 19.09
N ALA A 177 -18.13 6.73 19.18
CA ALA A 177 -18.53 5.53 19.93
C ALA A 177 -17.99 4.30 19.21
N THR A 178 -17.08 3.58 19.86
CA THR A 178 -16.63 2.27 19.35
C THR A 178 -17.57 1.20 19.83
N ALA A 179 -18.31 0.57 18.93
CA ALA A 179 -18.94 -0.70 19.20
C ALA A 179 -17.84 -1.75 19.32
N GLN A 180 -17.37 -1.98 20.55
CA GLN A 180 -16.61 -3.18 20.89
C GLN A 180 -17.58 -4.10 21.59
N GLU A 181 -18.12 -5.06 20.88
CA GLU A 181 -18.68 -6.27 21.44
C GLU A 181 -17.60 -7.36 21.50
#